data_3e0f90f086b41258c22b7ffd58675263
#
_entry.id   3e0f90f086b41258c22b7ffd58675263
#
_cell.length_a   1.000
_cell.length_b   1.000
_cell.length_c   1.000
_cell.angle_alpha   90.00
_cell.angle_beta   90.00
_cell.angle_gamma   90.00
#
_symmetry.space_group_name_H-M   'P 1'
#
loop_
_entity.id
_entity.type
_entity.pdbx_description
1 polymer ?
#
loop_
_entity_poly.entity_id
_entity_poly.type
_entity_poly.pdbx_seq_one_letter_code
_entity_poly.pdbx_strand_id
1 'polypeptide(L)'
;DSVKREEDFLFRWPGDEYVDFIGMDCYHGLNPATFSSNLKTISELSKKKKKPCGVTETGVEGFADKDYWSKQILTPATGRKVSMIVMWRNKFVGGNESDMHYFSVFKGHASEADFIKFHANELTFFSSDLPDMYQMPENVEVK
;
A
#
# COMPACT_ATOMS: atom_id res chain seq x y z
N ASP A 1 4.00 5.88 -11.72
CA ASP A 1 3.24 6.40 -12.86
C ASP A 1 1.75 6.53 -12.50
N SER A 2 1.06 7.45 -13.20
CA SER A 2 -0.38 7.64 -13.03
C SER A 2 -1.15 6.66 -13.91
N VAL A 3 -1.95 5.81 -13.29
CA VAL A 3 -2.86 4.89 -13.97
C VAL A 3 -4.27 5.49 -13.92
N LYS A 4 -4.65 6.22 -14.96
CA LYS A 4 -5.94 6.93 -14.99
C LYS A 4 -7.07 6.04 -15.48
N ARG A 5 -6.78 5.04 -16.28
CA ARG A 5 -7.74 4.16 -16.93
C ARG A 5 -7.30 2.71 -16.81
N GLU A 6 -8.26 1.82 -16.87
CA GLU A 6 -8.03 0.37 -16.84
C GLU A 6 -7.08 -0.08 -17.96
N GLU A 7 -7.22 0.48 -19.17
CA GLU A 7 -6.39 0.13 -20.32
C GLU A 7 -4.91 0.48 -20.10
N ASP A 8 -4.62 1.55 -19.36
CA ASP A 8 -3.25 1.94 -19.04
C ASP A 8 -2.58 0.89 -18.15
N PHE A 9 -3.34 0.29 -17.20
CA PHE A 9 -2.87 -0.80 -16.35
C PHE A 9 -2.72 -2.11 -17.11
N LEU A 10 -3.67 -2.40 -18.01
CA LEU A 10 -3.73 -3.67 -18.72
C LEU A 10 -2.83 -3.73 -19.95
N PHE A 11 -2.07 -2.69 -20.27
CA PHE A 11 -1.23 -2.62 -21.47
C PHE A 11 -0.29 -3.82 -21.65
N ARG A 12 0.20 -4.40 -20.56
CA ARG A 12 1.06 -5.60 -20.55
C ARG A 12 0.45 -6.76 -19.78
N TRP A 13 -0.87 -6.82 -19.74
CA TRP A 13 -1.58 -7.88 -19.02
C TRP A 13 -1.42 -9.22 -19.73
N PRO A 14 -0.89 -10.26 -19.06
CA PRO A 14 -0.59 -11.55 -19.71
C PRO A 14 -1.82 -12.42 -19.93
N GLY A 15 -2.93 -12.12 -19.29
CA GLY A 15 -4.17 -12.92 -19.27
C GLY A 15 -4.63 -13.21 -17.85
N ASP A 16 -5.93 -13.36 -17.66
CA ASP A 16 -6.51 -13.56 -16.33
C ASP A 16 -6.11 -14.89 -15.69
N GLU A 17 -5.80 -15.88 -16.50
CA GLU A 17 -5.34 -17.21 -16.10
C GLU A 17 -3.92 -17.23 -15.51
N TYR A 18 -3.12 -16.19 -15.76
CA TYR A 18 -1.73 -16.10 -15.27
C TYR A 18 -1.54 -15.18 -14.08
N VAL A 19 -2.62 -14.54 -13.61
CA VAL A 19 -2.51 -13.53 -12.55
C VAL A 19 -3.48 -13.84 -11.42
N ASP A 20 -2.97 -14.03 -10.21
CA ASP A 20 -3.75 -14.27 -8.99
C ASP A 20 -3.96 -13.01 -8.17
N PHE A 21 -3.08 -12.01 -8.30
CA PHE A 21 -3.09 -10.78 -7.53
C PHE A 21 -2.78 -9.58 -8.43
N ILE A 22 -3.58 -8.52 -8.33
CA ILE A 22 -3.40 -7.28 -9.09
C ILE A 22 -2.53 -6.32 -8.25
N GLY A 23 -1.24 -6.29 -8.53
CA GLY A 23 -0.27 -5.45 -7.83
C GLY A 23 0.09 -4.18 -8.60
N MET A 24 0.38 -3.11 -7.88
CA MET A 24 0.80 -1.84 -8.48
C MET A 24 1.88 -1.17 -7.62
N ASP A 25 3.01 -0.85 -8.22
CA ASP A 25 3.99 0.06 -7.65
C ASP A 25 3.55 1.50 -7.93
N CYS A 26 3.43 2.30 -6.91
CA CYS A 26 2.90 3.65 -7.00
C CYS A 26 3.68 4.65 -6.16
N TYR A 27 4.69 5.26 -6.75
CA TYR A 27 5.44 6.36 -6.14
C TYR A 27 4.89 7.70 -6.63
N HIS A 28 3.95 8.26 -5.88
CA HIS A 28 3.14 9.41 -6.26
C HIS A 28 3.60 10.74 -5.63
N GLY A 29 4.72 10.72 -4.90
CA GLY A 29 5.15 11.88 -4.11
C GLY A 29 4.11 12.23 -3.04
N LEU A 30 3.99 13.50 -2.69
CA LEU A 30 2.99 14.01 -1.76
C LEU A 30 1.69 14.41 -2.49
N ASN A 31 1.27 13.64 -3.50
CA ASN A 31 0.05 13.88 -4.26
C ASN A 31 -1.01 12.80 -3.98
N PRO A 32 -1.87 12.99 -2.95
CA PRO A 32 -2.88 12.01 -2.59
C PRO A 32 -3.93 11.81 -3.69
N ALA A 33 -4.14 12.79 -4.56
CA ALA A 33 -5.09 12.67 -5.67
C ALA A 33 -4.63 11.63 -6.69
N THR A 34 -3.34 11.59 -7.02
CA THR A 34 -2.78 10.56 -7.90
C THR A 34 -2.88 9.18 -7.26
N PHE A 35 -2.51 9.04 -6.00
CA PHE A 35 -2.62 7.78 -5.26
C PHE A 35 -4.06 7.29 -5.19
N SER A 36 -5.00 8.18 -4.85
CA SER A 36 -6.43 7.88 -4.81
C SER A 36 -6.97 7.43 -6.18
N SER A 37 -6.56 8.09 -7.26
CA SER A 37 -6.93 7.70 -8.63
C SER A 37 -6.42 6.31 -8.99
N ASN A 38 -5.17 6.02 -8.67
CA ASN A 38 -4.57 4.71 -8.92
C ASN A 38 -5.25 3.60 -8.11
N LEU A 39 -5.51 3.84 -6.81
CA LEU A 39 -6.25 2.91 -5.95
C LEU A 39 -7.67 2.65 -6.47
N LYS A 40 -8.35 3.70 -6.97
CA LYS A 40 -9.66 3.55 -7.61
C LYS A 40 -9.56 2.58 -8.79
N THR A 41 -8.65 2.83 -9.72
CA THR A 41 -8.49 2.01 -10.92
C THR A 41 -8.24 0.54 -10.58
N ILE A 42 -7.27 0.24 -9.69
CA ILE A 42 -6.97 -1.16 -9.35
C ILE A 42 -8.09 -1.83 -8.54
N SER A 43 -8.80 -1.10 -7.68
CA SER A 43 -9.91 -1.68 -6.91
C SER A 43 -11.14 -1.97 -7.77
N GLU A 44 -11.42 -1.16 -8.78
CA GLU A 44 -12.46 -1.43 -9.77
C GLU A 44 -12.10 -2.62 -10.67
N LEU A 45 -10.83 -2.68 -11.11
CA LEU A 45 -10.31 -3.81 -11.87
C LEU A 45 -10.34 -5.12 -11.07
N SER A 46 -9.96 -5.07 -9.79
CA SER A 46 -10.05 -6.18 -8.84
C SER A 46 -11.47 -6.75 -8.77
N LYS A 47 -12.46 -5.88 -8.62
CA LYS A 47 -13.87 -6.28 -8.60
C LYS A 47 -14.30 -6.93 -9.91
N LYS A 48 -13.92 -6.34 -11.05
CA LYS A 48 -14.27 -6.82 -12.38
C LYS A 48 -13.66 -8.18 -12.67
N LYS A 49 -12.39 -8.37 -12.33
CA LYS A 49 -11.62 -9.61 -12.56
C LYS A 49 -11.77 -10.65 -11.44
N LYS A 50 -12.46 -10.31 -10.35
CA LYS A 50 -12.63 -11.18 -9.16
C LYS A 50 -11.28 -11.64 -8.56
N LYS A 51 -10.30 -10.74 -8.52
CA LYS A 51 -8.95 -11.00 -8.01
C LYS A 51 -8.61 -9.99 -6.91
N PRO A 52 -7.90 -10.38 -5.85
CA PRO A 52 -7.42 -9.42 -4.86
C PRO A 52 -6.47 -8.40 -5.50
N CYS A 53 -6.38 -7.21 -4.91
CA CYS A 53 -5.45 -6.18 -5.36
C CYS A 53 -4.75 -5.48 -4.19
N GLY A 54 -3.64 -4.85 -4.48
CA GLY A 54 -2.88 -4.07 -3.51
C GLY A 54 -1.81 -3.20 -4.14
N VAL A 55 -1.23 -2.36 -3.31
CA VAL A 55 -0.05 -1.58 -3.66
C VAL A 55 1.18 -2.35 -3.22
N THR A 56 1.96 -2.81 -4.19
CA THR A 56 3.14 -3.65 -3.98
C THR A 56 4.37 -2.86 -3.61
N GLU A 57 4.42 -1.58 -3.98
CA GLU A 57 5.42 -0.62 -3.51
C GLU A 57 4.87 0.79 -3.51
N THR A 58 5.12 1.54 -2.44
CA THR A 58 4.84 2.97 -2.37
C THR A 58 5.74 3.66 -1.34
N GLY A 59 5.69 4.98 -1.30
CA GLY A 59 6.39 5.80 -0.33
C GLY A 59 6.88 7.10 -0.93
N VAL A 60 7.36 7.98 -0.05
CA VAL A 60 8.05 9.22 -0.40
C VAL A 60 9.37 9.25 0.35
N GLU A 61 10.47 9.30 -0.37
CA GLU A 61 11.78 9.36 0.26
C GLU A 61 11.92 10.66 1.07
N GLY A 62 12.34 10.51 2.32
CA GLY A 62 12.63 11.63 3.19
C GLY A 62 11.43 12.51 3.53
N PHE A 63 10.20 12.00 3.47
CA PHE A 63 9.01 12.80 3.76
C PHE A 63 9.02 13.38 5.19
N ALA A 64 8.54 14.62 5.31
CA ALA A 64 8.42 15.32 6.58
C ALA A 64 6.98 15.73 6.93
N ASP A 65 6.00 15.31 6.13
CA ASP A 65 4.58 15.58 6.38
C ASP A 65 4.14 14.85 7.66
N LYS A 66 3.76 15.64 8.67
CA LYS A 66 3.34 15.11 9.98
C LYS A 66 2.02 14.33 9.92
N ASP A 67 1.20 14.56 8.91
CA ASP A 67 -0.12 13.94 8.72
C ASP A 67 -0.09 12.93 7.54
N TYR A 68 1.09 12.42 7.17
CA TYR A 68 1.31 11.58 6.00
C TYR A 68 0.41 10.33 5.99
N TRP A 69 0.33 9.62 7.09
CA TRP A 69 -0.36 8.34 7.19
C TRP A 69 -1.87 8.50 7.03
N SER A 70 -2.45 9.47 7.72
CA SER A 70 -3.89 9.73 7.61
C SER A 70 -4.28 10.36 6.28
N LYS A 71 -3.50 11.33 5.78
CA LYS A 71 -3.86 12.09 4.57
C LYS A 71 -3.44 11.40 3.28
N GLN A 72 -2.20 10.85 3.25
CA GLN A 72 -1.61 10.33 2.01
C GLN A 72 -1.91 8.84 1.80
N ILE A 73 -2.17 8.07 2.86
CA ILE A 73 -2.38 6.62 2.79
C ILE A 73 -3.81 6.25 3.17
N LEU A 74 -4.26 6.54 4.39
CA LEU A 74 -5.56 6.08 4.89
C LEU A 74 -6.73 6.69 4.12
N THR A 75 -6.75 8.02 3.98
CA THR A 75 -7.85 8.70 3.29
C THR A 75 -8.05 8.20 1.85
N PRO A 76 -7.01 8.07 1.02
CA PRO A 76 -7.17 7.48 -0.31
C PRO A 76 -7.61 6.02 -0.31
N ALA A 77 -7.24 5.23 0.70
CA ALA A 77 -7.59 3.81 0.79
C ALA A 77 -9.01 3.57 1.34
N THR A 78 -9.55 4.54 2.11
CA THR A 78 -10.86 4.41 2.75
C THR A 78 -11.97 4.12 1.74
N GLY A 79 -12.81 3.12 2.05
CA GLY A 79 -13.92 2.69 1.20
C GLY A 79 -13.51 1.85 -0.02
N ARG A 80 -12.24 1.49 -0.16
CA ARG A 80 -11.72 0.63 -1.23
C ARG A 80 -11.31 -0.74 -0.68
N LYS A 81 -11.58 -1.78 -1.45
CA LYS A 81 -11.11 -3.14 -1.12
C LYS A 81 -9.68 -3.30 -1.63
N VAL A 82 -8.72 -3.02 -0.76
CA VAL A 82 -7.29 -3.15 -1.02
C VAL A 82 -6.73 -4.11 0.04
N SER A 83 -6.07 -5.17 -0.39
CA SER A 83 -5.59 -6.23 0.51
C SER A 83 -4.33 -5.83 1.27
N MET A 84 -3.46 -5.03 0.64
CA MET A 84 -2.22 -4.57 1.26
C MET A 84 -1.70 -3.29 0.62
N ILE A 85 -0.93 -2.54 1.40
CA ILE A 85 -0.12 -1.41 0.94
C ILE A 85 1.28 -1.61 1.53
N VAL A 86 2.27 -1.83 0.67
CA VAL A 86 3.66 -2.05 1.07
C VAL A 86 4.43 -0.75 0.97
N MET A 87 4.90 -0.25 2.10
CA MET A 87 5.80 0.91 2.14
C MET A 87 7.22 0.49 1.80
N TRP A 88 7.91 1.30 0.97
CA TRP A 88 9.29 1.01 0.68
C TRP A 88 10.16 1.10 1.94
N ARG A 89 11.29 0.41 1.92
CA ARG A 89 12.15 0.19 3.07
C ARG A 89 12.87 1.44 3.56
N ASN A 90 13.12 1.47 4.85
CA ASN A 90 14.12 2.36 5.43
C ASN A 90 15.51 1.72 5.30
N LYS A 91 16.49 2.52 4.92
CA LYS A 91 17.89 2.13 4.92
C LYS A 91 18.68 3.16 5.71
N PHE A 92 19.16 2.78 6.87
CA PHE A 92 20.04 3.59 7.70
C PHE A 92 21.46 3.09 7.49
N VAL A 93 22.25 3.86 6.76
CA VAL A 93 23.67 3.57 6.57
C VAL A 93 24.40 4.20 7.75
N GLY A 94 25.07 3.39 8.56
CA GLY A 94 25.76 3.87 9.76
C GLY A 94 26.76 4.98 9.47
N GLY A 95 26.69 6.06 10.24
CA GLY A 95 27.72 7.08 10.32
C GLY A 95 27.37 8.49 9.84
N ASN A 96 26.47 8.68 8.88
CA ASN A 96 26.09 10.01 8.43
C ASN A 96 24.57 10.11 8.19
N GLU A 97 23.94 11.14 8.75
CA GLU A 97 22.51 11.41 8.51
C GLU A 97 22.20 11.68 7.04
N SER A 98 23.16 12.19 6.27
CA SER A 98 23.02 12.42 4.82
C SER A 98 22.83 11.14 3.99
N ASP A 99 23.17 9.98 4.55
CA ASP A 99 23.08 8.69 3.86
C ASP A 99 21.83 7.89 4.28
N MET A 100 20.96 8.49 5.08
CA MET A 100 19.70 7.87 5.49
C MET A 100 18.65 7.99 4.39
N HIS A 101 18.25 6.84 3.86
CA HIS A 101 17.10 6.72 2.97
C HIS A 101 15.93 6.14 3.74
N TYR A 102 14.85 6.89 3.89
CA TYR A 102 13.66 6.40 4.56
C TYR A 102 12.39 6.73 3.78
N PHE A 103 11.49 5.76 3.75
CA PHE A 103 10.17 5.84 3.10
C PHE A 103 9.05 5.55 4.10
N SER A 104 9.40 5.22 5.33
CA SER A 104 8.45 4.90 6.38
C SER A 104 8.86 5.54 7.69
N VAL A 105 7.94 5.54 8.65
CA VAL A 105 8.12 6.09 9.99
C VAL A 105 9.21 5.36 10.78
N PHE A 106 9.82 6.09 11.70
CA PHE A 106 10.73 5.57 12.73
C PHE A 106 10.56 6.41 14.01
N LYS A 107 11.11 5.96 15.11
CA LYS A 107 11.01 6.66 16.41
C LYS A 107 11.62 8.07 16.29
N GLY A 108 10.84 9.09 16.67
CA GLY A 108 11.23 10.51 16.56
C GLY A 108 10.95 11.15 15.21
N HIS A 109 10.39 10.41 14.24
CA HIS A 109 9.99 10.99 12.95
C HIS A 109 8.80 11.96 13.12
N ALA A 110 8.75 13.02 12.30
CA ALA A 110 7.70 14.05 12.37
C ALA A 110 6.27 13.49 12.31
N SER A 111 6.07 12.37 11.60
CA SER A 111 4.76 11.70 11.45
C SER A 111 4.49 10.60 12.47
N GLU A 112 5.33 10.42 13.50
CA GLU A 112 5.18 9.32 14.47
C GLU A 112 3.80 9.34 15.15
N ALA A 113 3.35 10.51 15.59
CA ALA A 113 2.07 10.66 16.27
C ALA A 113 0.87 10.33 15.34
N ASP A 114 0.97 10.65 14.06
CA ASP A 114 -0.05 10.31 13.07
C ASP A 114 -0.01 8.81 12.73
N PHE A 115 1.18 8.21 12.67
CA PHE A 115 1.32 6.77 12.48
C PHE A 115 0.72 5.96 13.63
N ILE A 116 0.87 6.39 14.88
CA ILE A 116 0.25 5.73 16.03
C ILE A 116 -1.28 5.70 15.88
N LYS A 117 -1.88 6.81 15.43
CA LYS A 117 -3.32 6.87 15.14
C LYS A 117 -3.72 5.99 13.95
N PHE A 118 -2.91 6.00 12.90
CA PHE A 118 -3.09 5.14 11.74
C PHE A 118 -3.02 3.66 12.13
N HIS A 119 -2.04 3.26 12.93
CA HIS A 119 -1.88 1.88 13.42
C HIS A 119 -3.07 1.42 14.27
N ALA A 120 -3.64 2.31 15.08
CA ALA A 120 -4.80 2.03 15.92
C ALA A 120 -6.16 2.13 15.19
N ASN A 121 -6.16 2.44 13.90
CA ASN A 121 -7.39 2.60 13.13
C ASN A 121 -8.00 1.25 12.79
N GLU A 122 -9.31 1.11 12.91
CA GLU A 122 -10.05 -0.13 12.64
C GLU A 122 -9.96 -0.64 11.18
N LEU A 123 -9.54 0.22 10.25
CA LEU A 123 -9.36 -0.14 8.84
C LEU A 123 -7.94 -0.63 8.52
N THR A 124 -7.02 -0.59 9.49
CA THR A 124 -5.62 -0.97 9.29
C THR A 124 -5.29 -2.24 10.07
N PHE A 125 -4.60 -3.16 9.42
CA PHE A 125 -4.14 -4.42 10.02
C PHE A 125 -2.64 -4.54 9.80
N PHE A 126 -1.93 -4.85 10.86
CA PHE A 126 -0.50 -5.12 10.84
C PHE A 126 -0.24 -6.60 11.10
N SER A 127 0.98 -7.06 10.89
CA SER A 127 1.31 -8.48 11.03
C SER A 127 0.96 -9.07 12.40
N SER A 128 1.02 -8.26 13.46
CA SER A 128 0.61 -8.66 14.82
C SER A 128 -0.89 -8.87 14.98
N ASP A 129 -1.70 -8.29 14.10
CA ASP A 129 -3.16 -8.32 14.17
C ASP A 129 -3.73 -9.49 13.33
N LEU A 130 -2.87 -10.11 12.52
CA LEU A 130 -3.27 -11.18 11.63
C LEU A 130 -3.18 -12.54 12.34
N PRO A 131 -4.09 -13.49 12.03
CA PRO A 131 -3.94 -14.87 12.46
C PRO A 131 -2.71 -15.51 11.82
N ASP A 132 -2.32 -16.68 12.29
CA ASP A 132 -1.25 -17.46 11.63
C ASP A 132 -1.69 -17.82 10.21
N MET A 133 -1.20 -17.02 9.25
CA MET A 133 -1.55 -17.18 7.83
C MET A 133 -0.88 -18.39 7.16
N TYR A 134 0.03 -19.07 7.86
CA TYR A 134 0.69 -20.29 7.36
C TYR A 134 -0.03 -21.56 7.78
N GLN A 135 -1.02 -21.47 8.64
CA GLN A 135 -1.88 -22.60 8.98
C GLN A 135 -3.17 -22.53 8.15
N MET A 136 -3.40 -23.55 7.35
CA MET A 136 -4.70 -23.71 6.69
C MET A 136 -5.78 -23.89 7.76
N PRO A 137 -6.85 -23.07 7.75
CA PRO A 137 -7.97 -23.31 8.64
C PRO A 137 -8.51 -24.73 8.43
N GLU A 138 -8.81 -25.43 9.53
CA GLU A 138 -9.51 -26.70 9.45
C GLU A 138 -10.85 -26.50 8.72
N ASN A 139 -11.16 -27.34 7.74
CA ASN A 139 -12.38 -27.33 6.94
C ASN A 139 -12.48 -26.28 5.81
N VAL A 140 -11.38 -25.81 5.26
CA VAL A 140 -11.41 -25.07 4.00
C VAL A 140 -11.32 -26.03 2.82
N GLU A 141 -12.40 -26.16 2.07
CA GLU A 141 -12.35 -26.78 0.74
C GLU A 141 -11.69 -25.80 -0.23
N VAL A 142 -10.52 -26.14 -0.72
CA VAL A 142 -9.86 -25.45 -1.83
C VAL A 142 -10.57 -25.88 -3.11
N LYS A 143 -11.35 -24.98 -3.70
CA LYS A 143 -12.01 -25.17 -4.99
C LYS A 143 -11.12 -24.73 -6.12
#